data_ee58db469179ff3538fc1460ffc766e1
#
_entry.id   ee58db469179ff3538fc1460ffc766e1
#
_cell.length_a   1.000
_cell.length_b   1.000
_cell.length_c   1.000
_cell.angle_alpha   90.00
_cell.angle_beta   90.00
_cell.angle_gamma   90.00
#
_symmetry.space_group_name_H-M   'P 1'
#
loop_
_entity.id
_entity.type
_entity.pdbx_description
1 polymer ?
#
loop_
_entity_poly.entity_id
_entity_poly.type
_entity_poly.pdbx_seq_one_letter_code
_entity_poly.pdbx_strand_id
1 'polypeptide(L)'
;MQDGIVRVWLERKGRNGTPVCIVRGLALDGVALAALAAQLKRTCGTGGTAKDGEIIIQGDHRARVVAELEARGLRVKRAGG
;
A
#
# COMPACT_ATOMS: atom_id res chain seq x y z
N MET A 1 4.59 -13.86 10.84
CA MET A 1 4.65 -13.06 12.07
C MET A 1 4.84 -11.59 11.71
N GLN A 2 4.06 -10.72 12.34
CA GLN A 2 4.19 -9.29 12.08
C GLN A 2 5.18 -8.67 13.06
N ASP A 3 6.05 -7.83 12.54
CA ASP A 3 7.07 -7.14 13.32
C ASP A 3 6.71 -5.67 13.57
N GLY A 4 5.46 -5.29 13.27
CA GLY A 4 5.00 -3.93 13.45
C GLY A 4 5.48 -2.97 12.38
N ILE A 5 6.11 -3.47 11.34
CA ILE A 5 6.60 -2.66 10.25
C ILE A 5 5.75 -2.89 9.01
N VAL A 6 5.25 -1.79 8.44
CA VAL A 6 4.51 -1.83 7.19
C VAL A 6 5.54 -1.72 6.05
N ARG A 7 5.42 -2.58 5.08
CA ARG A 7 6.35 -2.58 3.95
C ARG A 7 5.63 -2.17 2.68
N VAL A 8 6.28 -1.31 1.93
CA VAL A 8 5.76 -0.78 0.67
C VAL A 8 6.79 -1.04 -0.41
N TRP A 9 6.37 -1.66 -1.50
CA TRP A 9 7.27 -1.88 -2.62
C TRP A 9 6.52 -1.78 -3.94
N LEU A 10 7.27 -1.79 -5.01
CA LEU A 10 6.73 -1.69 -6.36
C LEU A 10 6.86 -3.03 -7.06
N GLU A 11 5.78 -3.46 -7.72
CA GLU A 11 5.82 -4.60 -8.62
C GLU A 11 5.33 -4.18 -9.98
N ARG A 12 5.87 -4.80 -11.01
CA ARG A 12 5.37 -4.61 -12.36
C ARG A 12 4.61 -5.85 -12.75
N LYS A 13 3.34 -5.67 -13.05
CA LYS A 13 2.45 -6.78 -13.39
C LYS A 13 1.84 -6.54 -14.74
N GLY A 14 1.41 -7.64 -15.36
CA GLY A 14 0.74 -7.59 -16.63
C GLY A 14 1.70 -7.46 -17.80
N ARG A 15 1.13 -7.50 -18.98
CA ARG A 15 1.91 -7.53 -20.22
C ARG A 15 2.64 -6.24 -20.49
N ASN A 16 2.09 -5.15 -19.98
CA ASN A 16 2.67 -3.82 -20.22
C ASN A 16 3.64 -3.41 -19.13
N GLY A 17 3.88 -4.29 -18.16
CA GLY A 17 4.74 -3.95 -17.05
C GLY A 17 4.22 -2.81 -16.20
N THR A 18 2.91 -2.66 -16.12
CA THR A 18 2.29 -1.58 -15.34
C THR A 18 2.70 -1.71 -13.88
N PRO A 19 3.23 -0.66 -13.27
CA PRO A 19 3.64 -0.74 -11.88
C PRO A 19 2.45 -0.70 -10.94
N VAL A 20 2.59 -1.41 -9.82
CA VAL A 20 1.63 -1.31 -8.70
C VAL A 20 2.42 -1.19 -7.42
N CYS A 21 1.91 -0.39 -6.49
CA CYS A 21 2.44 -0.31 -5.14
C CYS A 21 1.74 -1.33 -4.28
N ILE A 22 2.50 -2.13 -3.55
CA ILE A 22 1.94 -3.13 -2.65
C ILE A 22 2.29 -2.74 -1.23
N VAL A 23 1.28 -2.75 -0.36
CA VAL A 23 1.41 -2.44 1.06
C VAL A 23 1.09 -3.69 1.86
N ARG A 24 2.02 -4.13 2.68
CA ARG A 24 1.87 -5.30 3.55
C ARG A 24 2.26 -4.97 4.99
N GLY A 25 1.85 -5.84 5.89
CA GLY A 25 2.21 -5.69 7.29
C GLY A 25 1.22 -4.85 8.08
N LEU A 26 0.05 -4.61 7.50
CA LEU A 26 -1.00 -3.85 8.17
C LEU A 26 -1.78 -4.79 9.10
N ALA A 27 -1.81 -4.44 10.39
CA ALA A 27 -2.55 -5.23 11.39
C ALA A 27 -3.97 -4.68 11.50
N LEU A 28 -4.72 -4.76 10.40
CA LEU A 28 -6.07 -4.22 10.30
C LEU A 28 -7.05 -5.30 9.90
N ASP A 29 -8.29 -5.19 10.41
CA ASP A 29 -9.35 -6.06 9.94
C ASP A 29 -9.83 -5.61 8.55
N GLY A 30 -10.74 -6.36 7.96
CA GLY A 30 -11.19 -6.10 6.60
C GLY A 30 -11.83 -4.73 6.41
N VAL A 31 -12.58 -4.25 7.41
CA VAL A 31 -13.24 -2.95 7.34
C VAL A 31 -12.20 -1.82 7.38
N ALA A 32 -11.28 -1.91 8.33
CA ALA A 32 -10.23 -0.89 8.46
C ALA A 32 -9.29 -0.91 7.27
N LEU A 33 -8.97 -2.10 6.76
CA LEU A 33 -8.12 -2.23 5.58
C LEU A 33 -8.78 -1.59 4.36
N ALA A 34 -10.07 -1.83 4.16
CA ALA A 34 -10.81 -1.24 3.04
C ALA A 34 -10.87 0.29 3.16
N ALA A 35 -11.05 0.79 4.37
CA ALA A 35 -11.09 2.23 4.60
C ALA A 35 -9.74 2.87 4.28
N LEU A 36 -8.65 2.24 4.70
CA LEU A 36 -7.31 2.74 4.40
C LEU A 36 -7.04 2.70 2.90
N ALA A 37 -7.43 1.62 2.24
CA ALA A 37 -7.27 1.50 0.79
C ALA A 37 -8.01 2.60 0.06
N ALA A 38 -9.24 2.92 0.50
CA ALA A 38 -10.01 4.00 -0.10
C ALA A 38 -9.30 5.35 0.06
N GLN A 39 -8.71 5.58 1.22
CA GLN A 39 -7.97 6.81 1.47
C GLN A 39 -6.72 6.89 0.60
N LEU A 40 -5.98 5.81 0.48
CA LEU A 40 -4.78 5.78 -0.36
C LEU A 40 -5.12 5.98 -1.83
N LYS A 41 -6.20 5.38 -2.30
CA LYS A 41 -6.66 5.61 -3.68
C LYS A 41 -6.96 7.08 -3.91
N ARG A 42 -7.59 7.71 -2.95
CA ARG A 42 -7.93 9.13 -3.03
C ARG A 42 -6.69 10.00 -3.03
N THR A 43 -5.76 9.71 -2.12
CA THR A 43 -4.51 10.45 -2.00
C THR A 43 -3.67 10.35 -3.27
N CYS A 44 -3.64 9.18 -3.89
CA CYS A 44 -2.86 8.93 -5.10
C CYS A 44 -3.61 9.26 -6.39
N GLY A 45 -4.92 9.50 -6.29
CA GLY A 45 -5.74 9.79 -7.46
C GLY A 45 -5.83 8.65 -8.45
N THR A 46 -5.87 7.42 -7.95
CA THR A 46 -5.85 6.24 -8.81
C THR A 46 -6.68 5.10 -8.21
N GLY A 47 -6.78 4.01 -8.93
CA GLY A 47 -7.46 2.83 -8.48
C GLY A 47 -6.58 1.92 -7.63
N GLY A 48 -7.20 0.97 -7.00
CA GLY A 48 -6.50 -0.01 -6.17
C GLY A 48 -7.50 -0.97 -5.53
N THR A 49 -6.98 -1.90 -4.76
CA THR A 49 -7.81 -2.89 -4.08
C THR A 49 -7.19 -3.28 -2.74
N ALA A 50 -8.04 -3.78 -1.84
CA ALA A 50 -7.59 -4.37 -0.58
C ALA A 50 -8.00 -5.84 -0.61
N LYS A 51 -7.04 -6.72 -0.33
CA LYS A 51 -7.28 -8.17 -0.39
C LYS A 51 -6.22 -8.88 0.42
N ASP A 52 -6.66 -9.87 1.19
CA ASP A 52 -5.76 -10.76 1.94
C ASP A 52 -4.74 -10.01 2.80
N GLY A 53 -5.19 -8.93 3.44
CA GLY A 53 -4.33 -8.17 4.33
C GLY A 53 -3.38 -7.23 3.61
N GLU A 54 -3.49 -7.11 2.30
CA GLU A 54 -2.64 -6.23 1.50
C GLU A 54 -3.47 -5.14 0.84
N ILE A 55 -2.81 -4.03 0.53
CA ILE A 55 -3.40 -2.99 -0.31
C ILE A 55 -2.54 -2.89 -1.56
N ILE A 56 -3.19 -2.86 -2.71
CA ILE A 56 -2.53 -2.73 -4.00
C ILE A 56 -3.03 -1.43 -4.63
N ILE A 57 -2.10 -0.52 -4.92
CA ILE A 57 -2.41 0.78 -5.53
C ILE A 57 -1.79 0.81 -6.91
N GLN A 58 -2.57 1.15 -7.91
CA GLN A 58 -2.08 1.22 -9.28
C GLN A 58 -1.13 2.39 -9.47
N GLY A 59 -0.03 2.15 -10.14
CA GLY A 59 0.98 3.17 -10.41
C GLY A 59 2.08 3.20 -9.37
N ASP A 60 3.13 3.98 -9.65
CA ASP A 60 4.24 4.16 -8.71
C ASP A 60 3.96 5.37 -7.83
N HIS A 61 3.36 5.13 -6.69
CA HIS A 61 3.01 6.18 -5.74
C HIS A 61 3.66 5.91 -4.37
N ARG A 62 4.83 5.28 -4.37
CA ARG A 62 5.48 4.86 -3.13
C ARG A 62 5.70 6.03 -2.17
N ALA A 63 6.17 7.15 -2.67
CA ALA A 63 6.44 8.30 -1.80
C ALA A 63 5.17 8.80 -1.11
N ARG A 64 4.07 8.91 -1.85
CA ARG A 64 2.79 9.36 -1.28
C ARG A 64 2.22 8.35 -0.32
N VAL A 65 2.31 7.07 -0.66
CA VAL A 65 1.79 6.01 0.19
C VAL A 65 2.57 5.98 1.51
N VAL A 66 3.90 6.03 1.44
CA VAL A 66 4.74 6.06 2.64
C VAL A 66 4.40 7.27 3.51
N ALA A 67 4.29 8.45 2.90
CA ALA A 67 3.99 9.67 3.65
C ALA A 67 2.64 9.59 4.36
N GLU A 68 1.61 9.07 3.68
CA GLU A 68 0.29 8.93 4.27
C GLU A 68 0.30 7.96 5.44
N LEU A 69 0.98 6.82 5.28
CA LEU A 69 1.05 5.81 6.33
C LEU A 69 1.83 6.32 7.54
N GLU A 70 2.93 7.02 7.30
CA GLU A 70 3.71 7.61 8.40
C GLU A 70 2.93 8.70 9.13
N ALA A 71 2.16 9.48 8.40
CA ALA A 71 1.29 10.49 9.02
C ALA A 71 0.26 9.88 9.95
N ARG A 72 -0.07 8.61 9.76
CA ARG A 72 -0.99 7.87 10.63
C ARG A 72 -0.27 7.22 11.82
N GLY A 73 1.01 7.47 11.97
CA GLY A 73 1.79 6.91 13.07
C GLY A 73 2.32 5.51 12.83
N LEU A 74 2.26 5.03 11.59
CA LEU A 74 2.75 3.70 11.27
C LEU A 74 4.24 3.74 10.97
N ARG A 75 4.92 2.65 11.28
CA ARG A 75 6.31 2.46 10.89
C ARG A 75 6.32 1.88 9.49
N VAL A 76 6.95 2.58 8.56
CA VAL A 76 6.93 2.19 7.16
C VAL A 76 8.33 2.03 6.64
N LYS A 77 8.55 0.97 5.88
CA LYS A 77 9.82 0.70 5.25
C LYS A 77 9.59 0.42 3.78
N ARG A 78 10.38 1.04 2.92
CA ARG A 78 10.38 0.67 1.51
C ARG A 78 11.16 -0.62 1.37
N ALA A 79 10.53 -1.61 0.74
CA ALA A 79 11.13 -2.92 0.54
C ALA A 79 11.34 -3.13 -0.96
N GLY A 80 12.26 -4.03 -1.28
CA GLY A 80 12.55 -4.33 -2.67
C GLY A 80 13.43 -3.28 -3.31
N GLY A 81 13.67 -3.43 -4.54
CA GLY A 81 14.60 -2.59 -5.27
C GLY A 81 14.06 -1.26 -5.71
#